data_db82b84777c53ca39237e216b640e3a8
#
_entry.id   db82b84777c53ca39237e216b640e3a8
#
_cell.length_a   1.000
_cell.length_b   1.000
_cell.length_c   1.000
_cell.angle_alpha   90.00
_cell.angle_beta   90.00
_cell.angle_gamma   90.00
#
_symmetry.space_group_name_H-M   'P 1'
#
loop_
_entity.id
_entity.type
_entity.pdbx_description
1 polymer ?
#
loop_
_entity_poly.entity_id
_entity_poly.type
_entity_poly.pdbx_seq_one_letter_code
_entity_poly.pdbx_strand_id
1 'polypeptide(L)'
;MNKATILSELQRALTLTISFFEAEPAFLLKSYGPGKWNARQILAHLTDTEVVHHYRTRMILSEPGCSIMAFDENKWAKTLAYTQRDMLLMRRTFTTSRESIMELVDFLPEQIFGRSGRHSELGEIRAWDVVGKAATHNMHHYGQLVAIREGTPWVPPGAPAP
;
A
#
# COMPACT_ATOMS: atom_id res chain seq x y z
N MET A 1 -0.44 -18.72 4.58
CA MET A 1 -0.56 -17.53 5.46
C MET A 1 -1.89 -17.69 6.19
N ASN A 2 -1.95 -17.51 7.50
CA ASN A 2 -3.19 -17.60 8.27
C ASN A 2 -3.76 -16.20 8.60
N LYS A 3 -5.04 -16.14 8.97
CA LYS A 3 -5.75 -14.89 9.31
C LYS A 3 -5.03 -14.05 10.35
N ALA A 4 -4.61 -14.66 11.45
CA ALA A 4 -3.99 -13.95 12.57
C ALA A 4 -2.68 -13.28 12.16
N THR A 5 -1.85 -13.98 11.39
CA THR A 5 -0.58 -13.44 10.88
C THR A 5 -0.83 -12.23 9.98
N ILE A 6 -1.75 -12.35 9.01
CA ILE A 6 -1.98 -11.25 8.06
C ILE A 6 -2.61 -10.03 8.74
N LEU A 7 -3.53 -10.22 9.69
CA LEU A 7 -4.09 -9.12 10.49
C LEU A 7 -3.01 -8.39 11.28
N SER A 8 -2.10 -9.14 11.90
CA SER A 8 -0.97 -8.56 12.63
C SER A 8 -0.03 -7.75 11.70
N GLU A 9 0.26 -8.26 10.51
CA GLU A 9 1.10 -7.57 9.52
C GLU A 9 0.43 -6.29 8.98
N LEU A 10 -0.87 -6.34 8.67
CA LEU A 10 -1.65 -5.19 8.22
C LEU A 10 -1.72 -4.10 9.30
N GLN A 11 -1.99 -4.50 10.54
CA GLN A 11 -2.04 -3.59 11.69
C GLN A 11 -0.66 -2.96 11.96
N ARG A 12 0.41 -3.77 11.95
CA ARG A 12 1.77 -3.28 12.13
C ARG A 12 2.14 -2.26 11.05
N ALA A 13 1.86 -2.55 9.78
CA ALA A 13 2.15 -1.66 8.67
C ALA A 13 1.39 -0.34 8.80
N LEU A 14 0.11 -0.37 9.20
CA LEU A 14 -0.69 0.81 9.49
C LEU A 14 -0.07 1.65 10.61
N THR A 15 0.18 1.04 11.76
CA THR A 15 0.70 1.72 12.96
C THR A 15 2.02 2.41 12.70
N LEU A 16 2.94 1.76 11.97
CA LEU A 16 4.26 2.31 11.66
C LEU A 16 4.19 3.48 10.66
N THR A 17 3.23 3.45 9.74
CA THR A 17 3.17 4.43 8.64
C THR A 17 2.33 5.66 8.98
N ILE A 18 1.32 5.52 9.83
CA ILE A 18 0.29 6.56 10.04
C ILE A 18 0.86 7.90 10.51
N SER A 19 1.91 7.90 11.33
CA SER A 19 2.55 9.11 11.86
C SER A 19 3.23 9.97 10.77
N PHE A 20 3.63 9.37 9.65
CA PHE A 20 4.25 10.12 8.56
C PHE A 20 3.28 11.05 7.83
N PHE A 21 1.97 10.79 7.89
CA PHE A 21 0.97 11.71 7.35
C PHE A 21 0.84 13.02 8.13
N GLU A 22 1.34 13.05 9.36
CA GLU A 22 1.34 14.22 10.25
C GLU A 22 2.73 14.90 10.30
N ALA A 23 3.64 14.48 9.44
CA ALA A 23 4.99 15.02 9.41
C ALA A 23 5.02 16.48 8.93
N GLU A 24 6.02 17.21 9.42
CA GLU A 24 6.23 18.61 9.07
C GLU A 24 6.36 18.84 7.55
N PRO A 25 5.89 19.96 7.02
CA PRO A 25 5.95 20.25 5.58
C PRO A 25 7.35 20.12 4.99
N ALA A 26 8.38 20.50 5.72
CA ALA A 26 9.78 20.39 5.29
C ALA A 26 10.21 18.92 5.10
N PHE A 27 9.71 17.99 5.91
CA PHE A 27 9.95 16.55 5.73
C PHE A 27 9.25 16.03 4.48
N LEU A 28 8.00 16.44 4.24
CA LEU A 28 7.19 15.96 3.13
C LEU A 28 7.80 16.28 1.75
N LEU A 29 8.69 17.28 1.67
CA LEU A 29 9.41 17.64 0.45
C LEU A 29 10.71 16.87 0.23
N LYS A 30 11.22 16.15 1.23
CA LYS A 30 12.47 15.39 1.14
C LYS A 30 12.26 14.08 0.39
N SER A 31 13.32 13.63 -0.32
CA SER A 31 13.39 12.32 -0.96
C SER A 31 14.58 11.52 -0.45
N TYR A 32 14.57 10.20 -0.64
CA TYR A 32 15.70 9.32 -0.27
C TYR A 32 16.81 9.27 -1.33
N GLY A 33 16.71 10.06 -2.40
CA GLY A 33 17.75 10.16 -3.43
C GLY A 33 17.32 11.02 -4.63
N PRO A 34 18.27 11.40 -5.50
CA PRO A 34 17.99 12.18 -6.70
C PRO A 34 16.99 11.51 -7.62
N GLY A 35 16.01 12.25 -8.11
CA GLY A 35 14.98 11.74 -9.04
C GLY A 35 13.98 10.74 -8.42
N LYS A 36 14.02 10.53 -7.11
CA LYS A 36 13.07 9.67 -6.39
C LYS A 36 11.89 10.50 -5.85
N TRP A 37 10.79 9.82 -5.62
CA TRP A 37 9.62 10.43 -4.99
C TRP A 37 9.96 11.02 -3.63
N ASN A 38 9.38 12.17 -3.31
CA ASN A 38 9.43 12.73 -1.97
C ASN A 38 8.45 12.03 -1.03
N ALA A 39 8.55 12.31 0.27
CA ALA A 39 7.71 11.66 1.28
C ALA A 39 6.21 11.87 1.02
N ARG A 40 5.78 13.06 0.56
CA ARG A 40 4.38 13.33 0.20
C ARG A 40 3.91 12.45 -0.95
N GLN A 41 4.71 12.29 -1.99
CA GLN A 41 4.37 11.43 -3.14
C GLN A 41 4.27 9.96 -2.74
N ILE A 42 5.17 9.49 -1.87
CA ILE A 42 5.12 8.14 -1.32
C ILE A 42 3.82 7.91 -0.53
N LEU A 43 3.43 8.85 0.33
CA LEU A 43 2.21 8.77 1.13
C LEU A 43 0.94 8.83 0.25
N ALA A 44 0.93 9.67 -0.80
CA ALA A 44 -0.16 9.69 -1.77
C ALA A 44 -0.28 8.36 -2.53
N HIS A 45 0.85 7.80 -2.97
CA HIS A 45 0.90 6.48 -3.60
C HIS A 45 0.39 5.37 -2.67
N LEU A 46 0.82 5.36 -1.41
CA LEU A 46 0.30 4.41 -0.43
C LEU A 46 -1.21 4.52 -0.24
N THR A 47 -1.74 5.74 -0.23
CA THR A 47 -3.19 5.97 -0.11
C THR A 47 -3.94 5.40 -1.32
N ASP A 48 -3.50 5.70 -2.53
CA ASP A 48 -4.17 5.25 -3.74
C ASP A 48 -4.04 3.73 -3.93
N THR A 49 -2.88 3.14 -3.63
CA THR A 49 -2.70 1.68 -3.67
C THR A 49 -3.54 0.97 -2.61
N GLU A 50 -3.75 1.57 -1.45
CA GLU A 50 -4.65 1.00 -0.43
C GLU A 50 -6.10 0.97 -0.91
N VAL A 51 -6.58 2.01 -1.57
CA VAL A 51 -7.91 2.03 -2.22
C VAL A 51 -8.00 0.95 -3.30
N VAL A 52 -6.95 0.76 -4.08
CA VAL A 52 -6.89 -0.30 -5.10
C VAL A 52 -6.93 -1.70 -4.46
N HIS A 53 -6.16 -1.94 -3.38
CA HIS A 53 -6.20 -3.22 -2.66
C HIS A 53 -7.58 -3.48 -2.04
N HIS A 54 -8.20 -2.46 -1.46
CA HIS A 54 -9.54 -2.50 -0.91
C HIS A 54 -10.58 -2.89 -1.98
N TYR A 55 -10.54 -2.28 -3.16
CA TYR A 55 -11.41 -2.60 -4.30
C TYR A 55 -11.15 -4.02 -4.82
N ARG A 56 -9.89 -4.37 -5.12
CA ARG A 56 -9.51 -5.67 -5.68
C ARG A 56 -9.89 -6.82 -4.77
N THR A 57 -9.71 -6.67 -3.45
CA THR A 57 -10.11 -7.68 -2.47
C THR A 57 -11.61 -7.97 -2.60
N ARG A 58 -12.46 -6.93 -2.66
CA ARG A 58 -13.91 -7.09 -2.80
C ARG A 58 -14.30 -7.73 -4.11
N MET A 59 -13.70 -7.29 -5.22
CA MET A 59 -13.97 -7.86 -6.53
C MET A 59 -13.68 -9.35 -6.56
N ILE A 60 -12.52 -9.79 -6.10
CA ILE A 60 -12.15 -11.21 -6.10
C ILE A 60 -13.05 -12.03 -5.17
N LEU A 61 -13.37 -11.48 -3.99
CA LEU A 61 -14.23 -12.20 -3.03
C LEU A 61 -15.67 -12.35 -3.53
N SER A 62 -16.22 -11.34 -4.20
CA SER A 62 -17.62 -11.32 -4.64
C SER A 62 -17.81 -11.91 -6.04
N GLU A 63 -16.86 -11.70 -6.93
CA GLU A 63 -16.91 -12.04 -8.36
C GLU A 63 -15.66 -12.86 -8.78
N PRO A 64 -15.51 -14.12 -8.32
CA PRO A 64 -14.37 -14.94 -8.69
C PRO A 64 -14.21 -15.06 -10.22
N GLY A 65 -12.98 -14.95 -10.70
CA GLY A 65 -12.67 -14.92 -12.13
C GLY A 65 -12.71 -13.51 -12.75
N CYS A 66 -13.06 -12.47 -11.97
CA CYS A 66 -13.09 -11.08 -12.45
C CYS A 66 -11.75 -10.62 -13.03
N SER A 67 -11.81 -9.65 -13.93
CA SER A 67 -10.61 -9.01 -14.48
C SER A 67 -10.09 -7.93 -13.52
N ILE A 68 -8.81 -7.97 -13.22
CA ILE A 68 -8.09 -7.04 -12.38
C ILE A 68 -7.08 -6.29 -13.25
N MET A 69 -7.29 -4.98 -13.41
CA MET A 69 -6.40 -4.16 -14.24
C MET A 69 -5.19 -3.67 -13.45
N ALA A 70 -4.01 -3.72 -14.09
CA ALA A 70 -2.83 -2.99 -13.64
C ALA A 70 -3.02 -1.48 -13.84
N PHE A 71 -2.26 -0.69 -13.11
CA PHE A 71 -2.19 0.76 -13.31
C PHE A 71 -0.73 1.23 -13.29
N ASP A 72 -0.45 2.31 -14.02
CA ASP A 72 0.86 2.95 -14.06
C ASP A 72 0.96 3.97 -12.92
N GLU A 73 1.75 3.65 -11.91
CA GLU A 73 1.93 4.47 -10.71
C GLU A 73 2.53 5.85 -11.01
N ASN A 74 3.41 5.95 -12.02
CA ASN A 74 4.03 7.22 -12.40
C ASN A 74 3.03 8.14 -13.12
N LYS A 75 2.16 7.57 -13.97
CA LYS A 75 1.05 8.33 -14.56
C LYS A 75 0.10 8.83 -13.49
N TRP A 76 -0.25 7.97 -12.51
CA TRP A 76 -1.11 8.38 -11.39
C TRP A 76 -0.46 9.50 -10.58
N ALA A 77 0.79 9.35 -10.19
CA ALA A 77 1.52 10.36 -9.42
C ALA A 77 1.51 11.74 -10.11
N LYS A 78 1.65 11.77 -11.43
CA LYS A 78 1.61 13.00 -12.24
C LYS A 78 0.19 13.54 -12.40
N THR A 79 -0.75 12.69 -12.86
CA THR A 79 -2.11 13.11 -13.21
C THR A 79 -2.94 13.47 -12.00
N LEU A 80 -2.77 12.75 -10.88
CA LEU A 80 -3.47 12.99 -9.62
C LEU A 80 -2.74 13.97 -8.68
N ALA A 81 -1.73 14.67 -9.20
CA ALA A 81 -1.00 15.73 -8.52
C ALA A 81 -0.56 15.37 -7.09
N TYR A 82 0.16 14.25 -6.93
CA TYR A 82 0.59 13.71 -5.62
C TYR A 82 1.31 14.72 -4.73
N THR A 83 1.96 15.71 -5.31
CA THR A 83 2.64 16.79 -4.56
C THR A 83 1.70 17.81 -3.93
N GLN A 84 0.40 17.80 -4.28
CA GLN A 84 -0.59 18.81 -3.84
C GLN A 84 -1.75 18.22 -3.03
N ARG A 85 -1.78 16.89 -2.87
CA ARG A 85 -2.87 16.20 -2.16
C ARG A 85 -2.94 16.62 -0.68
N ASP A 86 -4.16 16.73 -0.15
CA ASP A 86 -4.41 17.01 1.27
C ASP A 86 -3.98 15.83 2.15
N MET A 87 -3.05 16.09 3.09
CA MET A 87 -2.45 15.06 3.94
C MET A 87 -3.46 14.46 4.93
N LEU A 88 -4.38 15.27 5.46
CA LEU A 88 -5.37 14.79 6.41
C LEU A 88 -6.40 13.88 5.72
N LEU A 89 -6.84 14.27 4.52
CA LEU A 89 -7.74 13.45 3.71
C LEU A 89 -7.07 12.13 3.31
N MET A 90 -5.81 12.18 2.84
CA MET A 90 -5.05 10.97 2.51
C MET A 90 -4.90 10.03 3.70
N ARG A 91 -4.55 10.56 4.89
CA ARG A 91 -4.46 9.79 6.12
C ARG A 91 -5.77 9.07 6.44
N ARG A 92 -6.89 9.79 6.39
CA ARG A 92 -8.22 9.21 6.63
C ARG A 92 -8.55 8.12 5.62
N THR A 93 -8.35 8.38 4.33
CA THR A 93 -8.60 7.40 3.26
C THR A 93 -7.75 6.15 3.42
N PHE A 94 -6.44 6.31 3.66
CA PHE A 94 -5.51 5.20 3.89
C PHE A 94 -5.95 4.35 5.09
N THR A 95 -6.21 4.99 6.24
CA THR A 95 -6.62 4.31 7.48
C THR A 95 -7.92 3.55 7.28
N THR A 96 -8.97 4.22 6.79
CA THR A 96 -10.31 3.62 6.63
C THR A 96 -10.30 2.48 5.62
N SER A 97 -9.56 2.61 4.50
CA SER A 97 -9.44 1.53 3.52
C SER A 97 -8.73 0.31 4.11
N ARG A 98 -7.66 0.51 4.89
CA ARG A 98 -6.93 -0.54 5.59
C ARG A 98 -7.80 -1.25 6.63
N GLU A 99 -8.47 -0.49 7.49
CA GLU A 99 -9.38 -1.01 8.52
C GLU A 99 -10.50 -1.83 7.89
N SER A 100 -11.04 -1.36 6.77
CA SER A 100 -12.09 -2.08 6.05
C SER A 100 -11.60 -3.38 5.35
N ILE A 101 -10.32 -3.46 4.96
CA ILE A 101 -9.71 -4.75 4.53
C ILE A 101 -9.58 -5.68 5.73
N MET A 102 -9.08 -5.17 6.86
CA MET A 102 -8.88 -5.96 8.08
C MET A 102 -10.20 -6.51 8.63
N GLU A 103 -11.26 -5.69 8.61
CA GLU A 103 -12.62 -6.13 8.96
C GLU A 103 -13.07 -7.34 8.13
N LEU A 104 -12.91 -7.30 6.80
CA LEU A 104 -13.25 -8.45 5.95
C LEU A 104 -12.41 -9.68 6.27
N VAL A 105 -11.12 -9.51 6.52
CA VAL A 105 -10.24 -10.63 6.89
C VAL A 105 -10.67 -11.23 8.22
N ASP A 106 -11.06 -10.41 9.20
CA ASP A 106 -11.49 -10.88 10.50
C ASP A 106 -12.87 -11.57 10.45
N PHE A 107 -13.81 -10.97 9.76
CA PHE A 107 -15.21 -11.40 9.74
C PHE A 107 -15.48 -12.62 8.85
N LEU A 108 -14.88 -12.67 7.64
CA LEU A 108 -15.21 -13.68 6.65
C LEU A 108 -14.46 -15.01 6.88
N PRO A 109 -15.03 -16.17 6.46
CA PRO A 109 -14.34 -17.44 6.53
C PRO A 109 -13.03 -17.44 5.74
N GLU A 110 -11.97 -18.04 6.31
CA GLU A 110 -10.62 -18.04 5.71
C GLU A 110 -10.59 -18.61 4.28
N GLN A 111 -11.42 -19.63 4.04
CA GLN A 111 -11.45 -20.36 2.77
C GLN A 111 -11.81 -19.48 1.57
N ILE A 112 -12.66 -18.45 1.75
CA ILE A 112 -13.10 -17.63 0.62
C ILE A 112 -11.98 -16.74 0.07
N PHE A 113 -10.93 -16.47 0.85
CA PHE A 113 -9.76 -15.73 0.39
C PHE A 113 -8.86 -16.52 -0.57
N GLY A 114 -9.15 -17.83 -0.75
CA GLY A 114 -8.59 -18.65 -1.82
C GLY A 114 -9.18 -18.36 -3.20
N ARG A 115 -10.30 -17.60 -3.30
CA ARG A 115 -10.88 -17.15 -4.57
C ARG A 115 -9.89 -16.32 -5.35
N SER A 116 -9.91 -16.44 -6.69
CA SER A 116 -8.97 -15.75 -7.58
C SER A 116 -9.68 -14.86 -8.59
N GLY A 117 -8.92 -13.87 -9.10
CA GLY A 117 -9.23 -13.05 -10.27
C GLY A 117 -8.05 -13.06 -11.24
N ARG A 118 -8.23 -12.54 -12.43
CA ARG A 118 -7.22 -12.50 -13.49
C ARG A 118 -6.62 -11.10 -13.62
N HIS A 119 -5.40 -10.94 -13.10
CA HIS A 119 -4.66 -9.68 -13.23
C HIS A 119 -4.05 -9.55 -14.62
N SER A 120 -4.13 -8.35 -15.24
CA SER A 120 -3.68 -8.10 -16.61
C SER A 120 -2.18 -8.35 -16.86
N GLU A 121 -1.35 -8.29 -15.81
CA GLU A 121 0.12 -8.48 -15.90
C GLU A 121 0.61 -9.71 -15.12
N LEU A 122 -0.03 -10.04 -13.99
CA LEU A 122 0.42 -11.10 -13.07
C LEU A 122 -0.28 -12.45 -13.30
N GLY A 123 -1.29 -12.49 -14.18
CA GLY A 123 -2.10 -13.68 -14.37
C GLY A 123 -3.08 -13.93 -13.22
N GLU A 124 -3.26 -15.16 -12.81
CA GLU A 124 -4.17 -15.50 -11.71
C GLU A 124 -3.59 -15.03 -10.37
N ILE A 125 -4.38 -14.25 -9.61
CA ILE A 125 -4.06 -13.80 -8.25
C ILE A 125 -5.24 -14.09 -7.33
N ARG A 126 -4.95 -14.50 -6.09
CA ARG A 126 -5.98 -14.79 -5.08
C ARG A 126 -6.24 -13.56 -4.22
N ALA A 127 -7.39 -13.54 -3.52
CA ALA A 127 -7.67 -12.51 -2.53
C ALA A 127 -6.58 -12.45 -1.44
N TRP A 128 -6.04 -13.60 -0.99
CA TRP A 128 -4.87 -13.65 -0.09
C TRP A 128 -3.65 -12.93 -0.63
N ASP A 129 -3.38 -13.03 -1.92
CA ASP A 129 -2.20 -12.40 -2.54
C ASP A 129 -2.37 -10.88 -2.55
N VAL A 130 -3.59 -10.37 -2.79
CA VAL A 130 -3.91 -8.93 -2.73
C VAL A 130 -3.78 -8.39 -1.30
N VAL A 131 -4.35 -9.08 -0.31
CA VAL A 131 -4.30 -8.67 1.10
C VAL A 131 -2.87 -8.72 1.64
N GLY A 132 -2.11 -9.77 1.33
CA GLY A 132 -0.68 -9.86 1.69
C GLY A 132 0.16 -8.78 1.03
N LYS A 133 -0.15 -8.43 -0.23
CA LYS A 133 0.52 -7.32 -0.93
C LYS A 133 0.25 -5.98 -0.26
N ALA A 134 -0.94 -5.73 0.25
CA ALA A 134 -1.25 -4.49 0.98
C ALA A 134 -0.31 -4.28 2.18
N ALA A 135 0.04 -5.32 2.94
CA ALA A 135 0.99 -5.23 4.05
C ALA A 135 2.43 -5.06 3.55
N THR A 136 2.90 -5.95 2.66
CA THR A 136 4.30 -5.97 2.20
C THR A 136 4.68 -4.74 1.39
N HIS A 137 3.79 -4.25 0.52
CA HIS A 137 3.98 -3.02 -0.25
C HIS A 137 4.07 -1.79 0.67
N ASN A 138 3.20 -1.71 1.67
CA ASN A 138 3.27 -0.65 2.67
C ASN A 138 4.62 -0.67 3.41
N MET A 139 5.09 -1.84 3.85
CA MET A 139 6.38 -1.94 4.55
C MET A 139 7.58 -1.58 3.67
N HIS A 140 7.52 -1.87 2.36
CA HIS A 140 8.51 -1.40 1.40
C HIS A 140 8.61 0.13 1.41
N HIS A 141 7.49 0.82 1.26
CA HIS A 141 7.45 2.28 1.27
C HIS A 141 7.69 2.91 2.65
N TYR A 142 7.31 2.22 3.73
CA TYR A 142 7.73 2.60 5.08
C TYR A 142 9.25 2.66 5.20
N GLY A 143 9.97 1.69 4.65
CA GLY A 143 11.44 1.72 4.60
C GLY A 143 12.00 2.96 3.88
N GLN A 144 11.36 3.39 2.79
CA GLN A 144 11.74 4.63 2.09
C GLN A 144 11.49 5.87 2.95
N LEU A 145 10.36 5.94 3.66
CA LEU A 145 10.05 7.05 4.58
C LEU A 145 11.02 7.11 5.75
N VAL A 146 11.44 5.97 6.28
CA VAL A 146 12.48 5.88 7.33
C VAL A 146 13.82 6.39 6.78
N ALA A 147 14.24 5.96 5.60
CA ALA A 147 15.47 6.44 4.97
C ALA A 147 15.47 7.97 4.76
N ILE A 148 14.32 8.55 4.35
CA ILE A 148 14.15 10.01 4.25
C ILE A 148 14.33 10.66 5.63
N ARG A 149 13.76 10.10 6.69
CA ARG A 149 13.84 10.62 8.06
C ARG A 149 15.25 10.58 8.60
N GLU A 150 15.99 9.52 8.31
CA GLU A 150 17.37 9.31 8.77
C GLU A 150 18.41 10.00 7.86
N GLY A 151 18.01 10.51 6.70
CA GLY A 151 18.92 11.12 5.73
C GLY A 151 19.86 10.11 5.09
N THR A 152 19.46 8.84 5.00
CA THR A 152 20.25 7.74 4.44
C THR A 152 19.70 7.30 3.06
N PRO A 153 20.56 6.76 2.17
CA PRO A 153 20.06 6.10 0.97
C PRO A 153 19.18 4.90 1.33
N TRP A 154 18.05 4.77 0.64
CA TRP A 154 17.24 3.57 0.80
C TRP A 154 17.71 2.45 -0.13
N VAL A 155 17.91 1.27 0.44
CA VAL A 155 18.28 0.05 -0.27
C VAL A 155 17.15 -0.97 -0.08
N PRO A 156 16.58 -1.52 -1.18
CA PRO A 156 15.54 -2.53 -1.06
C PRO A 156 16.04 -3.77 -0.29
N PRO A 157 15.21 -4.39 0.54
CA PRO A 157 15.55 -5.64 1.18
C PRO A 157 15.98 -6.70 0.15
N GLY A 158 17.14 -7.31 0.34
CA GLY A 158 17.71 -8.33 -0.55
C GLY A 158 18.51 -7.77 -1.74
N ALA A 159 18.69 -6.47 -1.88
CA ALA A 159 19.63 -5.92 -2.83
C ALA A 159 21.08 -6.25 -2.41
N PRO A 160 22.00 -6.52 -3.35
CA PRO A 160 23.41 -6.69 -3.02
C PRO A 160 23.94 -5.40 -2.37
N ALA A 161 24.83 -5.56 -1.40
CA ALA A 161 25.52 -4.42 -0.80
C ALA A 161 26.29 -3.64 -1.89
N PRO A 162 26.33 -2.30 -1.81
CA PRO A 162 27.04 -1.48 -2.78
C PRO A 162 28.55 -1.74 -2.76
#